data_dc64ef7fbd317133c7fffe8fb3f1b8fa
#
_entry.id   dc64ef7fbd317133c7fffe8fb3f1b8fa
#
_cell.length_a   1.000
_cell.length_b   1.000
_cell.length_c   1.000
_cell.angle_alpha   90.00
_cell.angle_beta   90.00
_cell.angle_gamma   90.00
#
_symmetry.space_group_name_H-M   'P 1'
#
loop_
_entity.id
_entity.type
_entity.pdbx_description
1 polymer ?
#
loop_
_entity_poly.entity_id
_entity_poly.type
_entity_poly.pdbx_seq_one_letter_code
_entity_poly.pdbx_strand_id
1 'polypeptide(L)'
;MFTARERLTNLVELASQSAPEKQRALATELCDLLIDWPADYSNAMRAPFSALLERVTRGLDRATRRQLATRLAAYAQTPLDLLNGFFFDLPLESRNAILARNDEANETPGEIASDAEAESSLVDALRNSDSVDAAIALGEFLRIDSATAGNILDDRSSEALAVACKGAHLARATYSIMALLASERAPDALDANYARLGLLDSIPQAGAERLLGYWRVHRETAPEPGARAA
;
A
#
# COMPACT_ATOMS: atom_id res chain seq x y z
N MET A 1 -2.32 19.36 29.40
CA MET A 1 -1.28 19.11 28.36
C MET A 1 -0.35 18.05 28.95
N PHE A 2 -0.31 16.84 28.38
CA PHE A 2 0.56 15.78 28.86
C PHE A 2 2.01 16.11 28.54
N THR A 3 2.92 15.82 29.47
CA THR A 3 4.37 15.92 29.21
C THR A 3 4.80 14.80 28.25
N ALA A 4 5.92 14.97 27.55
CA ALA A 4 6.49 13.95 26.66
C ALA A 4 6.68 12.60 27.36
N ARG A 5 7.07 12.62 28.64
CA ARG A 5 7.26 11.42 29.47
C ARG A 5 5.92 10.71 29.78
N GLU A 6 4.87 11.47 30.08
CA GLU A 6 3.54 10.91 30.34
C GLU A 6 2.97 10.28 29.06
N ARG A 7 3.15 10.91 27.89
CA ARG A 7 2.76 10.33 26.60
C ARG A 7 3.47 9.01 26.33
N LEU A 8 4.78 8.93 26.51
CA LEU A 8 5.54 7.68 26.34
C LEU A 8 5.07 6.59 27.31
N THR A 9 4.81 6.91 28.57
CA THR A 9 4.30 5.95 29.56
C THR A 9 2.95 5.40 29.13
N ASN A 10 2.02 6.26 28.67
CA ASN A 10 0.71 5.86 28.16
C ASN A 10 0.83 4.95 26.93
N LEU A 11 1.72 5.27 25.97
CA LEU A 11 1.97 4.44 24.80
C LEU A 11 2.48 3.04 25.18
N VAL A 12 3.39 2.94 26.14
CA VAL A 12 3.92 1.65 26.63
C VAL A 12 2.80 0.82 27.28
N GLU A 13 1.95 1.46 28.08
CA GLU A 13 0.80 0.81 28.73
C GLU A 13 -0.20 0.30 27.67
N LEU A 14 -0.56 1.12 26.70
CA LEU A 14 -1.45 0.72 25.59
C LEU A 14 -0.84 -0.41 24.73
N ALA A 15 0.47 -0.35 24.46
CA ALA A 15 1.17 -1.36 23.67
C ALA A 15 1.22 -2.73 24.35
N SER A 16 1.14 -2.79 25.68
CA SER A 16 1.11 -4.04 26.44
C SER A 16 -0.25 -4.75 26.41
N GLN A 17 -1.29 -4.09 25.88
CA GLN A 17 -2.67 -4.59 25.89
C GLN A 17 -3.10 -5.01 24.47
N SER A 18 -3.64 -6.24 24.35
CA SER A 18 -4.08 -6.80 23.06
C SER A 18 -5.57 -6.55 22.74
N ALA A 19 -6.32 -5.89 23.63
CA ALA A 19 -7.73 -5.60 23.41
C ALA A 19 -7.92 -4.65 22.19
N PRO A 20 -8.85 -4.92 21.26
CA PRO A 20 -9.04 -4.13 20.03
C PRO A 20 -9.24 -2.63 20.28
N GLU A 21 -9.95 -2.27 21.33
CA GLU A 21 -10.18 -0.87 21.73
C GLU A 21 -8.87 -0.18 22.14
N LYS A 22 -7.99 -0.90 22.82
CA LYS A 22 -6.68 -0.39 23.25
C LYS A 22 -5.71 -0.27 22.07
N GLN A 23 -5.77 -1.21 21.12
CA GLN A 23 -4.99 -1.10 19.88
C GLN A 23 -5.45 0.10 19.04
N ARG A 24 -6.76 0.36 18.96
CA ARG A 24 -7.27 1.57 18.30
C ARG A 24 -6.81 2.84 19.01
N ALA A 25 -6.87 2.88 20.36
CA ALA A 25 -6.37 4.01 21.14
C ALA A 25 -4.87 4.22 20.91
N LEU A 26 -4.07 3.16 20.95
CA LEU A 26 -2.63 3.19 20.68
C LEU A 26 -2.34 3.75 19.26
N ALA A 27 -3.05 3.26 18.24
CA ALA A 27 -2.87 3.74 16.87
C ALA A 27 -3.23 5.24 16.74
N THR A 28 -4.27 5.68 17.44
CA THR A 28 -4.67 7.10 17.44
C THR A 28 -3.60 7.97 18.11
N GLU A 29 -3.11 7.58 19.28
CA GLU A 29 -2.05 8.31 19.99
C GLU A 29 -0.73 8.35 19.20
N LEU A 30 -0.37 7.25 18.53
CA LEU A 30 0.81 7.20 17.65
C LEU A 30 0.62 8.12 16.43
N CYS A 31 -0.56 8.14 15.84
CA CYS A 31 -0.88 9.04 14.74
C CYS A 31 -0.77 10.50 15.19
N ASP A 32 -1.34 10.86 16.34
CA ASP A 32 -1.28 12.22 16.89
C ASP A 32 0.16 12.64 17.23
N LEU A 33 0.94 11.69 17.74
CA LEU A 33 2.36 11.94 18.04
C LEU A 33 3.17 12.19 16.75
N LEU A 34 2.94 11.42 15.69
CA LEU A 34 3.66 11.58 14.42
C LEU A 34 3.28 12.86 13.69
N ILE A 35 2.05 13.34 13.86
CA ILE A 35 1.54 14.59 13.32
C ILE A 35 2.11 15.78 14.11
N ASP A 36 1.98 15.75 15.43
CA ASP A 36 2.45 16.78 16.35
C ASP A 36 3.73 16.31 17.05
N TRP A 37 4.80 16.19 16.28
CA TRP A 37 6.08 15.67 16.77
C TRP A 37 6.72 16.65 17.75
N PRO A 38 6.92 16.25 19.02
CA PRO A 38 7.48 17.15 20.02
C PRO A 38 8.91 17.58 19.67
N ALA A 39 9.22 18.86 19.87
CA ALA A 39 10.53 19.42 19.53
C ALA A 39 11.69 18.83 20.36
N ASP A 40 11.38 18.30 21.53
CA ASP A 40 12.33 17.63 22.45
C ASP A 40 12.60 16.17 22.10
N TYR A 41 11.88 15.60 21.11
CA TYR A 41 12.10 14.23 20.64
C TYR A 41 13.12 14.21 19.50
N SER A 42 14.04 13.24 19.56
CA SER A 42 14.96 12.99 18.45
C SER A 42 14.20 12.53 17.19
N ASN A 43 14.53 13.09 16.03
CA ASN A 43 13.99 12.65 14.75
C ASN A 43 14.28 11.17 14.46
N ALA A 44 15.35 10.60 15.03
CA ALA A 44 15.66 9.18 14.93
C ALA A 44 14.56 8.28 15.52
N MET A 45 13.74 8.80 16.45
CA MET A 45 12.62 8.05 17.02
C MET A 45 11.41 7.98 16.09
N ARG A 46 11.31 8.80 15.05
CA ARG A 46 10.17 8.79 14.12
C ARG A 46 9.99 7.44 13.43
N ALA A 47 11.08 6.86 12.92
CA ALA A 47 11.03 5.60 12.20
C ALA A 47 10.50 4.43 13.07
N PRO A 48 10.98 4.18 14.31
CA PRO A 48 10.40 3.20 15.20
C PRO A 48 8.91 3.41 15.50
N PHE A 49 8.46 4.66 15.70
CA PHE A 49 7.03 4.94 15.94
C PHE A 49 6.17 4.72 14.69
N SER A 50 6.69 5.07 13.51
CA SER A 50 6.02 4.78 12.23
C SER A 50 5.86 3.27 12.03
N ALA A 51 6.91 2.48 12.27
CA ALA A 51 6.87 1.02 12.17
C ALA A 51 5.91 0.40 13.21
N LEU A 52 5.83 0.97 14.42
CA LEU A 52 4.87 0.53 15.44
C LEU A 52 3.44 0.83 15.00
N LEU A 53 3.17 2.04 14.49
CA LEU A 53 1.85 2.42 13.97
C LEU A 53 1.42 1.48 12.85
N GLU A 54 2.29 1.22 11.87
CA GLU A 54 2.01 0.29 10.78
C GLU A 54 1.65 -1.12 11.28
N ARG A 55 2.40 -1.64 12.26
CA ARG A 55 2.13 -2.94 12.87
C ARG A 55 0.77 -2.99 13.56
N VAL A 56 0.46 -1.97 14.38
CA VAL A 56 -0.79 -1.93 15.14
C VAL A 56 -1.99 -1.79 14.21
N THR A 57 -1.86 -1.00 13.15
CA THR A 57 -2.97 -0.75 12.21
C THR A 57 -3.35 -1.96 11.37
N ARG A 58 -2.47 -2.95 11.19
CA ARG A 58 -2.81 -4.20 10.49
C ARG A 58 -3.98 -4.97 11.13
N GLY A 59 -4.12 -4.88 12.46
CA GLY A 59 -5.21 -5.52 13.21
C GLY A 59 -6.49 -4.71 13.30
N LEU A 60 -6.53 -3.47 12.77
CA LEU A 60 -7.69 -2.58 12.86
C LEU A 60 -8.66 -2.77 11.70
N ASP A 61 -9.92 -2.41 11.94
CA ASP A 61 -10.93 -2.35 10.91
C ASP A 61 -10.61 -1.30 9.83
N ARG A 62 -11.13 -1.52 8.62
CA ARG A 62 -10.87 -0.67 7.45
C ARG A 62 -11.30 0.79 7.65
N ALA A 63 -12.38 1.03 8.39
CA ALA A 63 -12.87 2.40 8.62
C ALA A 63 -11.89 3.19 9.50
N THR A 64 -11.40 2.57 10.56
CA THR A 64 -10.37 3.14 11.45
C THR A 64 -9.07 3.38 10.69
N ARG A 65 -8.59 2.41 9.90
CA ARG A 65 -7.39 2.56 9.06
C ARG A 65 -7.53 3.73 8.09
N ARG A 66 -8.67 3.84 7.39
CA ARG A 66 -8.96 4.95 6.48
C ARG A 66 -8.93 6.31 7.18
N GLN A 67 -9.51 6.41 8.38
CA GLN A 67 -9.50 7.63 9.17
C GLN A 67 -8.07 8.07 9.53
N LEU A 68 -7.24 7.14 10.02
CA LEU A 68 -5.84 7.40 10.36
C LEU A 68 -5.03 7.79 9.12
N ALA A 69 -5.18 7.04 8.03
CA ALA A 69 -4.52 7.31 6.76
C ALA A 69 -4.84 8.72 6.23
N THR A 70 -6.11 9.11 6.24
CA THR A 70 -6.54 10.43 5.79
C THR A 70 -5.93 11.55 6.64
N ARG A 71 -5.87 11.35 7.97
CA ARG A 71 -5.23 12.31 8.88
C ARG A 71 -3.74 12.45 8.60
N LEU A 72 -3.03 11.33 8.44
CA LEU A 72 -1.59 11.31 8.13
C LEU A 72 -1.28 11.96 6.78
N ALA A 73 -2.10 11.70 5.76
CA ALA A 73 -1.90 12.26 4.42
C ALA A 73 -2.06 13.78 4.36
N ALA A 74 -2.80 14.38 5.30
CA ALA A 74 -2.96 15.83 5.40
C ALA A 74 -1.67 16.56 5.82
N TYR A 75 -0.67 15.84 6.34
CA TYR A 75 0.57 16.43 6.84
C TYR A 75 1.74 16.15 5.90
N ALA A 76 2.32 17.19 5.33
CA ALA A 76 3.44 17.09 4.39
C ALA A 76 4.69 16.42 5.00
N GLN A 77 4.86 16.49 6.33
CA GLN A 77 6.01 15.90 7.03
C GLN A 77 5.82 14.42 7.40
N THR A 78 4.66 13.82 7.10
CA THR A 78 4.46 12.39 7.33
C THR A 78 5.46 11.59 6.48
N PRO A 79 6.19 10.62 7.07
CA PRO A 79 7.11 9.77 6.34
C PRO A 79 6.42 9.08 5.16
N LEU A 80 7.11 9.07 4.02
CA LEU A 80 6.54 8.55 2.78
C LEU A 80 6.25 7.05 2.87
N ASP A 81 7.17 6.29 3.48
CA ASP A 81 7.00 4.85 3.67
C ASP A 81 5.75 4.51 4.50
N LEU A 82 5.46 5.32 5.53
CA LEU A 82 4.23 5.16 6.31
C LEU A 82 2.99 5.41 5.44
N LEU A 83 2.99 6.44 4.59
CA LEU A 83 1.88 6.72 3.67
C LEU A 83 1.74 5.63 2.60
N ASN A 84 2.84 5.08 2.11
CA ASN A 84 2.85 3.97 1.17
C ASN A 84 2.18 2.71 1.77
N GLY A 85 2.36 2.47 3.08
CA GLY A 85 1.69 1.39 3.81
C GLY A 85 0.18 1.56 3.93
N PHE A 86 -0.31 2.80 3.85
CA PHE A 86 -1.74 3.12 3.88
C PHE A 86 -2.37 3.34 2.50
N PHE A 87 -1.64 3.10 1.40
CA PHE A 87 -2.09 3.44 0.05
C PHE A 87 -3.51 2.96 -0.26
N PHE A 88 -3.84 1.71 0.07
CA PHE A 88 -5.16 1.12 -0.19
C PHE A 88 -6.29 1.66 0.72
N ASP A 89 -5.95 2.30 1.82
CA ASP A 89 -6.92 2.89 2.76
C ASP A 89 -7.23 4.36 2.41
N LEU A 90 -6.45 4.97 1.54
CA LEU A 90 -6.58 6.38 1.17
C LEU A 90 -7.62 6.61 0.07
N PRO A 91 -8.31 7.78 0.08
CA PRO A 91 -9.11 8.22 -1.04
C PRO A 91 -8.21 8.55 -2.25
N LEU A 92 -8.77 8.47 -3.48
CA LEU A 92 -8.04 8.67 -4.74
C LEU A 92 -7.21 9.97 -4.78
N GLU A 93 -7.79 11.08 -4.35
CA GLU A 93 -7.10 12.38 -4.33
C GLU A 93 -5.82 12.35 -3.49
N SER A 94 -5.86 11.66 -2.33
CA SER A 94 -4.69 11.50 -1.46
C SER A 94 -3.65 10.55 -2.05
N ARG A 95 -4.07 9.52 -2.79
CA ARG A 95 -3.16 8.59 -3.49
C ARG A 95 -2.35 9.32 -4.55
N ASN A 96 -2.99 10.16 -5.36
CA ASN A 96 -2.32 10.98 -6.36
C ASN A 96 -1.26 11.90 -5.74
N ALA A 97 -1.56 12.53 -4.60
CA ALA A 97 -0.61 13.35 -3.88
C ALA A 97 0.59 12.53 -3.35
N ILE A 98 0.37 11.29 -2.92
CA ILE A 98 1.44 10.38 -2.48
C ILE A 98 2.30 9.97 -3.67
N LEU A 99 1.71 9.64 -4.82
CA LEU A 99 2.45 9.31 -6.02
C LEU A 99 3.34 10.47 -6.48
N ALA A 100 2.83 11.70 -6.45
CA ALA A 100 3.62 12.88 -6.76
C ALA A 100 4.80 13.05 -5.78
N ARG A 101 4.58 12.87 -4.47
CA ARG A 101 5.65 12.91 -3.46
C ARG A 101 6.68 11.79 -3.63
N ASN A 102 6.25 10.60 -4.05
CA ASN A 102 7.15 9.50 -4.39
C ASN A 102 7.99 9.83 -5.62
N ASP A 103 7.42 10.53 -6.60
CA ASP A 103 8.12 10.95 -7.81
C ASP A 103 9.22 11.99 -7.53
N GLU A 104 8.97 12.92 -6.60
CA GLU A 104 9.94 13.94 -6.17
C GLU A 104 11.10 13.38 -5.35
N ALA A 105 10.94 12.23 -4.75
CA ALA A 105 11.94 11.61 -3.88
C ALA A 105 12.99 10.82 -4.70
N ASN A 106 14.01 11.48 -5.18
CA ASN A 106 15.11 11.10 -6.08
C ASN A 106 15.88 9.77 -5.84
N GLU A 107 15.26 8.73 -5.31
CA GLU A 107 15.85 7.41 -5.21
C GLU A 107 15.35 6.55 -6.37
N THR A 108 16.23 6.15 -7.27
CA THR A 108 15.91 5.29 -8.41
C THR A 108 15.79 3.84 -7.94
N PRO A 109 14.60 3.24 -7.93
CA PRO A 109 14.46 1.81 -7.70
C PRO A 109 15.10 1.04 -8.87
N GLY A 110 15.64 -0.16 -8.57
CA GLY A 110 16.26 -0.99 -9.58
C GLY A 110 15.27 -1.40 -10.69
N GLU A 111 15.72 -1.28 -11.92
CA GLU A 111 14.99 -1.63 -13.13
C GLU A 111 14.69 -3.14 -13.16
N ILE A 112 13.42 -3.50 -13.33
CA ILE A 112 13.03 -4.84 -13.73
C ILE A 112 12.48 -4.71 -15.14
N ALA A 113 13.31 -5.10 -16.11
CA ALA A 113 12.86 -5.24 -17.48
C ALA A 113 11.80 -6.35 -17.52
N SER A 114 10.61 -6.03 -17.98
CA SER A 114 9.57 -7.02 -18.22
C SER A 114 9.85 -7.72 -19.56
N ASP A 115 9.70 -9.04 -19.56
CA ASP A 115 9.78 -9.86 -20.76
C ASP A 115 8.38 -10.08 -21.32
N ALA A 116 8.22 -9.91 -22.64
CA ALA A 116 6.93 -10.06 -23.32
C ALA A 116 6.29 -11.45 -23.14
N GLU A 117 7.11 -12.50 -23.03
CA GLU A 117 6.65 -13.87 -22.77
C GLU A 117 6.11 -13.99 -21.35
N ALA A 118 6.79 -13.41 -20.37
CA ALA A 118 6.33 -13.37 -18.97
C ALA A 118 5.04 -12.56 -18.81
N GLU A 119 4.90 -11.43 -19.53
CA GLU A 119 3.66 -10.65 -19.56
C GLU A 119 2.48 -11.43 -20.15
N SER A 120 2.71 -12.15 -21.25
CA SER A 120 1.68 -13.00 -21.88
C SER A 120 1.23 -14.11 -20.93
N SER A 121 2.18 -14.76 -20.28
CA SER A 121 1.89 -15.82 -19.29
C SER A 121 1.08 -15.30 -18.10
N LEU A 122 1.39 -14.09 -17.61
CA LEU A 122 0.63 -13.43 -16.57
C LEU A 122 -0.82 -13.17 -17.02
N VAL A 123 -1.02 -12.61 -18.22
CA VAL A 123 -2.36 -12.33 -18.75
C VAL A 123 -3.17 -13.62 -18.88
N ASP A 124 -2.56 -14.70 -19.35
CA ASP A 124 -3.24 -15.99 -19.49
C ASP A 124 -3.59 -16.59 -18.12
N ALA A 125 -2.72 -16.47 -17.14
CA ALA A 125 -3.01 -16.85 -15.76
C ALA A 125 -4.20 -16.06 -15.21
N LEU A 126 -4.20 -14.73 -15.36
CA LEU A 126 -5.30 -13.87 -14.87
C LEU A 126 -6.64 -14.14 -15.54
N ARG A 127 -6.63 -14.53 -16.83
CA ARG A 127 -7.83 -14.87 -17.59
C ARG A 127 -8.46 -16.19 -17.15
N ASN A 128 -7.64 -17.18 -16.82
CA ASN A 128 -8.07 -18.56 -16.58
C ASN A 128 -8.21 -18.90 -15.09
N SER A 129 -7.84 -18.00 -14.19
CA SER A 129 -7.81 -18.26 -12.75
C SER A 129 -8.98 -17.64 -12.01
N ASP A 130 -9.30 -18.20 -10.85
CA ASP A 130 -10.15 -17.53 -9.88
C ASP A 130 -9.42 -16.33 -9.22
N SER A 131 -10.10 -15.63 -8.32
CA SER A 131 -9.54 -14.42 -7.70
C SER A 131 -8.31 -14.70 -6.82
N VAL A 132 -8.22 -15.88 -6.23
CA VAL A 132 -7.11 -16.25 -5.34
C VAL A 132 -5.88 -16.60 -6.17
N ASP A 133 -6.04 -17.46 -7.18
CA ASP A 133 -4.96 -17.87 -8.07
C ASP A 133 -4.45 -16.67 -8.90
N ALA A 134 -5.35 -15.78 -9.32
CA ALA A 134 -4.99 -14.52 -9.98
C ALA A 134 -4.12 -13.62 -9.08
N ALA A 135 -4.45 -13.52 -7.78
CA ALA A 135 -3.65 -12.75 -6.83
C ALA A 135 -2.27 -13.39 -6.59
N ILE A 136 -2.21 -14.73 -6.55
CA ILE A 136 -0.93 -15.46 -6.44
C ILE A 136 -0.07 -15.19 -7.68
N ALA A 137 -0.61 -15.36 -8.89
CA ALA A 137 0.11 -15.16 -10.14
C ALA A 137 0.63 -13.72 -10.28
N LEU A 138 -0.19 -12.72 -9.96
CA LEU A 138 0.23 -11.33 -9.96
C LEU A 138 1.29 -11.04 -8.89
N GLY A 139 1.13 -11.62 -7.70
CA GLY A 139 2.08 -11.49 -6.59
C GLY A 139 3.47 -12.05 -6.95
N GLU A 140 3.52 -13.22 -7.55
CA GLU A 140 4.77 -13.85 -8.01
C GLU A 140 5.45 -13.03 -9.10
N PHE A 141 4.67 -12.59 -10.09
CA PHE A 141 5.18 -11.76 -11.19
C PHE A 141 5.76 -10.43 -10.69
N LEU A 142 5.02 -9.71 -9.86
CA LEU A 142 5.45 -8.41 -9.32
C LEU A 142 6.45 -8.53 -8.15
N ARG A 143 6.65 -9.75 -7.61
CA ARG A 143 7.44 -10.04 -6.41
C ARG A 143 6.91 -9.34 -5.16
N ILE A 144 5.60 -9.32 -5.00
CA ILE A 144 4.87 -8.84 -3.82
C ILE A 144 4.11 -9.99 -3.17
N ASP A 145 3.56 -9.79 -1.98
CA ASP A 145 2.70 -10.80 -1.36
C ASP A 145 1.33 -10.90 -2.05
N SER A 146 0.70 -12.06 -1.94
CA SER A 146 -0.60 -12.32 -2.57
C SER A 146 -1.75 -11.47 -1.99
N ALA A 147 -1.64 -11.01 -0.74
CA ALA A 147 -2.63 -10.13 -0.12
C ALA A 147 -2.56 -8.73 -0.74
N THR A 148 -1.36 -8.19 -0.94
CA THR A 148 -1.16 -6.93 -1.67
C THR A 148 -1.62 -7.05 -3.13
N ALA A 149 -1.28 -8.17 -3.80
CA ALA A 149 -1.75 -8.44 -5.16
C ALA A 149 -3.28 -8.53 -5.25
N GLY A 150 -3.93 -9.16 -4.28
CA GLY A 150 -5.39 -9.19 -4.15
C GLY A 150 -5.98 -7.79 -4.00
N ASN A 151 -5.40 -6.95 -3.12
CA ASN A 151 -5.84 -5.56 -2.97
C ASN A 151 -5.69 -4.74 -4.26
N ILE A 152 -4.66 -5.01 -5.07
CA ILE A 152 -4.46 -4.38 -6.39
C ILE A 152 -5.59 -4.78 -7.35
N LEU A 153 -5.92 -6.07 -7.40
CA LEU A 153 -6.98 -6.59 -8.29
C LEU A 153 -8.38 -6.17 -7.84
N ASP A 154 -8.60 -6.01 -6.53
CA ASP A 154 -9.89 -5.61 -5.95
C ASP A 154 -10.08 -4.08 -5.92
N ASP A 155 -9.04 -3.30 -6.28
CA ASP A 155 -9.15 -1.84 -6.31
C ASP A 155 -10.03 -1.38 -7.47
N ARG A 156 -11.28 -1.02 -7.15
CA ARG A 156 -12.29 -0.59 -8.12
C ARG A 156 -11.87 0.62 -8.97
N SER A 157 -10.96 1.44 -8.47
CA SER A 157 -10.41 2.56 -9.23
C SER A 157 -9.45 2.13 -10.32
N SER A 158 -8.89 0.93 -10.23
CA SER A 158 -7.78 0.41 -11.02
C SER A 158 -6.49 1.25 -10.95
N GLU A 159 -6.43 2.20 -10.03
CA GLU A 159 -5.25 3.04 -9.83
C GLU A 159 -4.07 2.22 -9.30
N ALA A 160 -4.33 1.34 -8.31
CA ALA A 160 -3.31 0.45 -7.79
C ALA A 160 -2.75 -0.49 -8.88
N LEU A 161 -3.61 -0.98 -9.78
CA LEU A 161 -3.19 -1.77 -10.94
C LEU A 161 -2.34 -0.94 -11.90
N ALA A 162 -2.72 0.30 -12.20
CA ALA A 162 -1.96 1.19 -13.06
C ALA A 162 -0.58 1.49 -12.45
N VAL A 163 -0.51 1.74 -11.14
CA VAL A 163 0.75 1.92 -10.40
C VAL A 163 1.64 0.67 -10.50
N ALA A 164 1.08 -0.51 -10.23
CA ALA A 164 1.81 -1.77 -10.29
C ALA A 164 2.39 -2.04 -11.69
N CYS A 165 1.58 -1.87 -12.74
CA CYS A 165 1.99 -2.04 -14.12
C CYS A 165 3.03 -1.00 -14.55
N LYS A 166 2.83 0.26 -14.18
CA LYS A 166 3.77 1.35 -14.48
C LYS A 166 5.11 1.11 -13.79
N GLY A 167 5.09 0.82 -12.48
CA GLY A 167 6.30 0.57 -11.69
C GLY A 167 7.06 -0.71 -12.10
N ALA A 168 6.38 -1.67 -12.72
CA ALA A 168 6.99 -2.89 -13.29
C ALA A 168 7.37 -2.74 -14.77
N HIS A 169 7.20 -1.56 -15.39
CA HIS A 169 7.46 -1.30 -16.80
C HIS A 169 6.69 -2.20 -17.77
N LEU A 170 5.48 -2.64 -17.39
CA LEU A 170 4.66 -3.48 -18.24
C LEU A 170 4.20 -2.71 -19.50
N ALA A 171 4.06 -3.43 -20.59
CA ALA A 171 3.53 -2.86 -21.82
C ALA A 171 2.11 -2.30 -21.61
N ARG A 172 1.79 -1.17 -22.26
CA ARG A 172 0.45 -0.56 -22.22
C ARG A 172 -0.64 -1.56 -22.61
N ALA A 173 -0.36 -2.43 -23.60
CA ALA A 173 -1.29 -3.45 -24.03
C ALA A 173 -1.62 -4.43 -22.91
N THR A 174 -0.61 -4.88 -22.17
CA THR A 174 -0.76 -5.78 -21.01
C THR A 174 -1.60 -5.14 -19.93
N TYR A 175 -1.30 -3.88 -19.53
CA TYR A 175 -2.13 -3.13 -18.60
C TYR A 175 -3.59 -3.05 -19.06
N SER A 176 -3.82 -2.71 -20.34
CA SER A 176 -5.17 -2.56 -20.89
C SER A 176 -5.99 -3.87 -20.77
N ILE A 177 -5.36 -5.00 -21.07
CA ILE A 177 -6.01 -6.31 -20.93
C ILE A 177 -6.31 -6.60 -19.46
N MET A 178 -5.36 -6.37 -18.55
CA MET A 178 -5.55 -6.60 -17.13
C MET A 178 -6.66 -5.70 -16.55
N ALA A 179 -6.70 -4.43 -16.94
CA ALA A 179 -7.74 -3.49 -16.50
C ALA A 179 -9.15 -3.91 -16.98
N LEU A 180 -9.25 -4.46 -18.20
CA LEU A 180 -10.51 -5.02 -18.72
C LEU A 180 -10.92 -6.29 -17.94
N LEU A 181 -10.00 -7.23 -17.72
CA LEU A 181 -10.28 -8.43 -16.91
C LEU A 181 -10.70 -8.10 -15.48
N ALA A 182 -10.10 -7.09 -14.86
CA ALA A 182 -10.52 -6.60 -13.56
C ALA A 182 -11.92 -5.97 -13.61
N SER A 183 -12.31 -5.30 -14.70
CA SER A 183 -13.62 -4.69 -14.88
C SER A 183 -14.75 -5.72 -15.12
N GLU A 184 -14.45 -6.86 -15.69
CA GLU A 184 -15.43 -7.95 -15.86
C GLU A 184 -15.91 -8.49 -14.52
N ARG A 185 -15.08 -8.41 -13.49
CA ARG A 185 -15.43 -8.78 -12.11
C ARG A 185 -16.36 -7.78 -11.42
N ALA A 186 -16.42 -6.54 -11.92
CA ALA A 186 -17.29 -5.48 -11.43
C ALA A 186 -17.76 -4.64 -12.64
N PRO A 187 -18.86 -5.06 -13.34
CA PRO A 187 -19.29 -4.40 -14.56
C PRO A 187 -19.70 -2.96 -14.27
N ASP A 188 -18.96 -2.04 -14.81
CA ASP A 188 -19.19 -0.61 -14.74
C ASP A 188 -19.63 -0.05 -16.09
N ALA A 189 -20.08 1.20 -16.10
CA ALA A 189 -20.41 1.91 -17.32
C ALA A 189 -19.21 2.00 -18.27
N LEU A 190 -19.49 2.05 -19.58
CA LEU A 190 -18.48 2.13 -20.64
C LEU A 190 -17.46 3.26 -20.42
N ASP A 191 -17.95 4.43 -19.97
CA ASP A 191 -17.11 5.59 -19.68
C ASP A 191 -16.08 5.33 -18.58
N ALA A 192 -16.44 4.52 -17.56
CA ALA A 192 -15.52 4.14 -16.50
C ALA A 192 -14.35 3.27 -17.03
N ASN A 193 -14.62 2.40 -18.01
CA ASN A 193 -13.58 1.60 -18.63
C ASN A 193 -12.60 2.45 -19.44
N TYR A 194 -13.08 3.46 -20.19
CA TYR A 194 -12.19 4.38 -20.88
C TYR A 194 -11.34 5.21 -19.92
N ALA A 195 -11.93 5.68 -18.82
CA ALA A 195 -11.17 6.40 -17.79
C ALA A 195 -10.04 5.52 -17.19
N ARG A 196 -10.33 4.25 -16.91
CA ARG A 196 -9.31 3.28 -16.42
C ARG A 196 -8.16 3.12 -17.39
N LEU A 197 -8.42 2.97 -18.68
CA LEU A 197 -7.38 2.81 -19.69
C LEU A 197 -6.44 4.03 -19.80
N GLY A 198 -6.93 5.21 -19.42
CA GLY A 198 -6.14 6.45 -19.35
C GLY A 198 -5.28 6.60 -18.10
N LEU A 199 -5.56 5.84 -17.03
CA LEU A 199 -4.84 5.99 -15.76
C LEU A 199 -3.34 5.75 -15.89
N LEU A 200 -2.92 4.76 -16.66
CA LEU A 200 -1.50 4.45 -16.85
C LEU A 200 -0.68 5.66 -17.29
N ASP A 201 -1.26 6.52 -18.12
CA ASP A 201 -0.56 7.71 -18.63
C ASP A 201 -0.44 8.82 -17.58
N SER A 202 -1.38 8.89 -16.65
CA SER A 202 -1.41 9.89 -15.59
C SER A 202 -0.52 9.55 -14.39
N ILE A 203 -0.11 8.29 -14.22
CA ILE A 203 0.75 7.85 -13.12
C ILE A 203 2.21 8.27 -13.40
N PRO A 204 2.87 8.99 -12.45
CA PRO A 204 4.27 9.30 -12.54
C PRO A 204 5.13 8.04 -12.50
N GLN A 205 6.14 7.92 -13.39
CA GLN A 205 6.96 6.71 -13.50
C GLN A 205 7.74 6.43 -12.22
N ALA A 206 8.55 7.39 -11.76
CA ALA A 206 9.36 7.21 -10.55
C ALA A 206 8.51 7.01 -9.29
N GLY A 207 7.36 7.69 -9.21
CA GLY A 207 6.38 7.50 -8.13
C GLY A 207 5.83 6.08 -8.07
N ALA A 208 5.52 5.49 -9.22
CA ALA A 208 5.04 4.12 -9.33
C ALA A 208 6.12 3.08 -8.98
N GLU A 209 7.34 3.27 -9.49
CA GLU A 209 8.49 2.42 -9.19
C GLU A 209 8.80 2.38 -7.70
N ARG A 210 8.80 3.55 -7.04
CA ARG A 210 9.06 3.65 -5.61
C ARG A 210 7.97 2.96 -4.79
N LEU A 211 6.70 3.18 -5.11
CA LEU A 211 5.59 2.53 -4.41
C LEU A 211 5.59 1.01 -4.60
N LEU A 212 5.86 0.52 -5.82
CA LEU A 212 6.03 -0.91 -6.07
C LEU A 212 7.26 -1.46 -5.31
N GLY A 213 8.36 -0.71 -5.25
CA GLY A 213 9.55 -1.03 -4.45
C GLY A 213 9.20 -1.18 -2.97
N TYR A 214 8.39 -0.26 -2.43
CA TYR A 214 7.89 -0.36 -1.06
C TYR A 214 7.09 -1.66 -0.85
N TRP A 215 6.15 -2.01 -1.73
CA TRP A 215 5.36 -3.24 -1.62
C TRP A 215 6.23 -4.51 -1.69
N ARG A 216 7.32 -4.49 -2.47
CA ARG A 216 8.29 -5.60 -2.56
C ARG A 216 9.07 -5.80 -1.27
N VAL A 217 9.54 -4.73 -0.64
CA VAL A 217 10.32 -4.78 0.62
C VAL A 217 9.44 -5.24 1.78
N HIS A 218 8.18 -4.83 1.80
CA HIS A 218 7.22 -5.14 2.86
C HIS A 218 6.39 -6.40 2.56
N ARG A 219 6.85 -7.22 1.62
CA ARG A 219 6.28 -8.53 1.35
C ARG A 219 6.24 -9.33 2.65
N GLU A 220 5.05 -9.66 3.13
CA GLU A 220 4.92 -10.64 4.21
C GLU A 220 5.45 -11.96 3.69
N THR A 221 6.55 -12.45 4.29
CA THR A 221 6.95 -13.84 4.09
C THR A 221 5.80 -14.67 4.61
N ALA A 222 5.06 -15.30 3.69
CA ALA A 222 4.03 -16.27 4.06
C ALA A 222 4.67 -17.24 5.05
N PRO A 223 4.05 -17.54 6.22
CA PRO A 223 4.57 -18.54 7.11
C PRO A 223 4.72 -19.81 6.30
N GLU A 224 5.93 -20.41 6.30
CA GLU A 224 6.19 -21.64 5.58
C GLU A 224 5.08 -22.64 5.93
N PRO A 225 4.45 -23.30 4.93
CA PRO A 225 3.42 -24.31 5.18
C PRO A 225 4.07 -25.52 5.85
N GLY A 226 4.30 -25.45 7.15
CA GLY A 226 5.00 -26.49 7.92
C GLY A 226 5.25 -26.17 9.38
N ALA A 227 5.15 -24.90 9.80
CA ALA A 227 5.33 -24.51 11.20
C ALA A 227 4.04 -24.65 12.02
N ARG A 228 3.22 -25.68 11.80
CA ARG A 228 2.17 -26.09 12.72
C ARG A 228 2.76 -27.05 13.72
N ALA A 229 3.05 -26.51 14.90
CA ALA A 229 3.06 -27.14 16.22
C ALA A 229 3.60 -28.59 16.28
N ALA A 230 4.82 -28.76 16.74
CA ALA A 230 5.22 -29.86 17.57
C ALA A 230 5.01 -29.50 19.04
#